data_7739b2f205c436e5873584c7f0a7c7f7
#
_entry.id   7739b2f205c436e5873584c7f0a7c7f7
#
_cell.length_a   1.000
_cell.length_b   1.000
_cell.length_c   1.000
_cell.angle_alpha   90.00
_cell.angle_beta   90.00
_cell.angle_gamma   90.00
#
_symmetry.space_group_name_H-M   'P 1'
#
loop_
_entity.id
_entity.type
_entity.pdbx_description
1 polymer ?
#
loop_
_entity_poly.entity_id
_entity_poly.type
_entity_poly.pdbx_seq_one_letter_code
_entity_poly.pdbx_strand_id
1 'polypeptide(L)'
;MEHRYLPMENMTTREEGDELYIEGYFAVLNGVYALWPGATESIAPGAFDDSVGDDVRALFNHNTDLVLGRTSAGTLELRQDAHGLWGRVKINREDTDAMNAYRRIARGDITGCSFGFDVAAQETDYRDDGTVHWTLTRISPLYEVSPCTFPAYQDTTVSARKRDLDEIKRKRAEVWKHQALERLHGTQ
;
A
#
# COMPACT_ATOMS: atom_id res chain seq x y z
N MET A 1 8.46 7.24 1.86
CA MET A 1 7.18 6.89 1.21
C MET A 1 7.34 5.53 0.54
N GLU A 2 6.48 4.60 0.90
CA GLU A 2 6.40 3.26 0.32
C GLU A 2 5.20 3.18 -0.64
N HIS A 3 5.22 2.26 -1.59
CA HIS A 3 4.12 2.00 -2.51
C HIS A 3 3.75 0.53 -2.47
N ARG A 4 2.44 0.25 -2.54
CA ARG A 4 1.90 -1.10 -2.71
C ARG A 4 0.96 -1.11 -3.89
N TYR A 5 1.10 -2.11 -4.71
CA TYR A 5 0.28 -2.34 -5.88
C TYR A 5 -0.71 -3.48 -5.64
N LEU A 6 -1.90 -3.28 -6.15
CA LEU A 6 -2.96 -4.27 -6.18
C LEU A 6 -3.42 -4.48 -7.63
N PRO A 7 -3.52 -5.74 -8.10
CA PRO A 7 -4.34 -6.02 -9.26
C PRO A 7 -5.78 -5.67 -8.88
N MET A 8 -6.43 -4.86 -9.71
CA MET A 8 -7.78 -4.39 -9.42
C MET A 8 -8.80 -5.28 -10.09
N GLU A 9 -9.61 -5.91 -9.26
CA GLU A 9 -10.85 -6.52 -9.74
C GLU A 9 -12.05 -5.56 -9.67
N ASN A 10 -11.91 -4.37 -9.04
CA ASN A 10 -13.04 -3.54 -8.62
C ASN A 10 -12.90 -2.03 -8.85
N MET A 11 -11.96 -1.53 -9.70
CA MET A 11 -12.02 -0.11 -10.10
C MET A 11 -12.96 0.05 -11.29
N THR A 12 -13.91 0.92 -11.15
CA THR A 12 -14.92 1.20 -12.15
C THR A 12 -15.00 2.69 -12.43
N THR A 13 -15.51 3.00 -13.61
CA THR A 13 -15.95 4.37 -13.91
C THR A 13 -17.45 4.45 -13.73
N ARG A 14 -17.91 5.59 -13.21
CA ARG A 14 -19.32 5.85 -12.96
C ARG A 14 -19.70 7.23 -13.44
N GLU A 15 -20.91 7.36 -13.98
CA GLU A 15 -21.53 8.61 -14.35
C GLU A 15 -22.76 8.85 -13.45
N GLU A 16 -22.84 10.04 -12.84
CA GLU A 16 -23.97 10.47 -12.05
C GLU A 16 -24.40 11.88 -12.53
N GLY A 17 -25.43 11.94 -13.36
CA GLY A 17 -25.80 13.18 -14.04
C GLY A 17 -24.66 13.68 -14.94
N ASP A 18 -24.19 14.90 -14.70
CA ASP A 18 -23.05 15.47 -15.45
C ASP A 18 -21.68 15.16 -14.82
N GLU A 19 -21.65 14.44 -13.71
CA GLU A 19 -20.42 14.15 -12.99
C GLU A 19 -19.83 12.80 -13.37
N LEU A 20 -18.50 12.75 -13.47
CA LEU A 20 -17.73 11.53 -13.75
C LEU A 20 -16.89 11.13 -12.55
N TYR A 21 -16.87 9.85 -12.26
CA TYR A 21 -16.13 9.31 -11.13
C TYR A 21 -15.29 8.09 -11.54
N ILE A 22 -14.14 7.96 -10.90
CA ILE A 22 -13.37 6.73 -10.81
C ILE A 22 -13.52 6.26 -9.37
N GLU A 23 -13.99 5.03 -9.15
CA GLU A 23 -14.19 4.49 -7.80
C GLU A 23 -13.75 3.02 -7.69
N GLY A 24 -13.30 2.63 -6.51
CA GLY A 24 -12.87 1.27 -6.22
C GLY A 24 -11.96 1.19 -4.99
N TYR A 25 -11.35 0.02 -4.81
CA TYR A 25 -10.46 -0.22 -3.68
C TYR A 25 -9.01 0.01 -4.07
N PHE A 26 -8.32 0.93 -3.37
CA PHE A 26 -6.90 1.19 -3.54
C PHE A 26 -6.01 0.28 -2.70
N ALA A 27 -6.55 -0.34 -1.66
CA ALA A 27 -5.91 -1.37 -0.86
C ALA A 27 -6.94 -2.40 -0.40
N VAL A 28 -6.51 -3.67 -0.21
CA VAL A 28 -7.33 -4.77 0.31
C VAL A 28 -6.76 -5.21 1.65
N LEU A 29 -7.64 -5.34 2.67
CA LEU A 29 -7.27 -5.82 4.00
C LEU A 29 -7.15 -7.34 4.01
N ASN A 30 -6.26 -7.86 4.87
CA ASN A 30 -6.00 -9.29 5.05
C ASN A 30 -5.54 -10.05 3.78
N GLY A 31 -5.36 -9.35 2.67
CA GLY A 31 -4.73 -9.93 1.48
C GLY A 31 -3.26 -10.20 1.74
N VAL A 32 -2.75 -11.37 1.31
CA VAL A 32 -1.34 -11.72 1.45
C VAL A 32 -0.61 -11.34 0.17
N TYR A 33 0.33 -10.41 0.29
CA TYR A 33 1.18 -9.95 -0.80
C TYR A 33 2.53 -10.64 -0.74
N ALA A 34 2.92 -11.33 -1.81
CA ALA A 34 4.26 -11.91 -1.93
C ALA A 34 5.25 -10.81 -2.33
N LEU A 35 6.28 -10.59 -1.51
CA LEU A 35 7.36 -9.64 -1.79
C LEU A 35 8.50 -10.34 -2.55
N TRP A 36 8.89 -11.53 -2.08
CA TRP A 36 9.81 -12.47 -2.74
C TRP A 36 9.59 -13.87 -2.15
N PRO A 37 10.20 -14.95 -2.68
CA PRO A 37 10.07 -16.30 -2.12
C PRO A 37 10.42 -16.33 -0.62
N GLY A 38 9.47 -16.71 0.23
CA GLY A 38 9.62 -16.77 1.68
C GLY A 38 9.34 -15.47 2.43
N ALA A 39 8.91 -14.39 1.74
CA ALA A 39 8.56 -13.12 2.38
C ALA A 39 7.20 -12.60 1.89
N THR A 40 6.32 -12.33 2.83
CA THR A 40 4.96 -11.86 2.55
C THR A 40 4.57 -10.68 3.44
N GLU A 41 3.57 -9.92 3.00
CA GLU A 41 3.02 -8.79 3.74
C GLU A 41 1.50 -8.82 3.68
N SER A 42 0.85 -8.28 4.71
CA SER A 42 -0.60 -8.04 4.73
C SER A 42 -0.90 -6.71 5.41
N ILE A 43 -2.11 -6.20 5.21
CA ILE A 43 -2.62 -4.98 5.85
C ILE A 43 -3.71 -5.40 6.81
N ALA A 44 -3.57 -5.03 8.08
CA ALA A 44 -4.55 -5.33 9.12
C ALA A 44 -5.82 -4.46 8.98
N PRO A 45 -6.99 -4.94 9.43
CA PRO A 45 -8.15 -4.08 9.65
C PRO A 45 -7.80 -2.92 10.58
N GLY A 46 -8.28 -1.71 10.27
CA GLY A 46 -7.97 -0.50 11.04
C GLY A 46 -6.64 0.17 10.68
N ALA A 47 -5.84 -0.40 9.79
CA ALA A 47 -4.52 0.15 9.45
C ALA A 47 -4.58 1.58 8.87
N PHE A 48 -5.68 1.99 8.27
CA PHE A 48 -5.88 3.32 7.67
C PHE A 48 -6.69 4.28 8.55
N ASP A 49 -7.15 3.87 9.75
CA ASP A 49 -8.08 4.68 10.59
C ASP A 49 -7.52 6.08 10.88
N ASP A 50 -6.21 6.19 11.12
CA ASP A 50 -5.54 7.46 11.41
C ASP A 50 -5.29 8.31 10.15
N SER A 51 -5.37 7.74 8.95
CA SER A 51 -4.91 8.39 7.71
C SER A 51 -5.97 8.62 6.65
N VAL A 52 -7.18 8.07 6.78
CA VAL A 52 -8.29 8.36 5.85
C VAL A 52 -8.73 9.83 5.87
N GLY A 53 -8.41 10.56 6.96
CA GLY A 53 -8.62 12.00 7.11
C GLY A 53 -7.47 12.88 6.63
N ASP A 54 -6.36 12.29 6.16
CA ASP A 54 -5.20 13.03 5.67
C ASP A 54 -5.50 13.81 4.38
N ASP A 55 -4.62 14.76 4.06
CA ASP A 55 -4.66 15.49 2.80
C ASP A 55 -4.03 14.66 1.66
N VAL A 56 -4.81 13.70 1.16
CA VAL A 56 -4.40 12.70 0.17
C VAL A 56 -4.67 13.18 -1.26
N ARG A 57 -3.79 12.84 -2.20
CA ARG A 57 -3.98 13.08 -3.64
C ARG A 57 -4.37 11.79 -4.35
N ALA A 58 -5.29 11.89 -5.30
CA ALA A 58 -5.44 10.88 -6.34
C ALA A 58 -4.55 11.28 -7.50
N LEU A 59 -3.56 10.46 -7.82
CA LEU A 59 -2.62 10.68 -8.91
C LEU A 59 -2.87 9.66 -10.04
N PHE A 60 -2.23 9.83 -11.18
CA PHE A 60 -2.17 8.82 -12.22
C PHE A 60 -0.72 8.33 -12.37
N ASN A 61 -0.51 7.01 -12.20
CA ASN A 61 0.82 6.38 -12.25
C ASN A 61 1.84 7.02 -11.27
N HIS A 62 1.43 7.44 -10.07
CA HIS A 62 2.29 8.15 -9.10
C HIS A 62 2.90 9.45 -9.62
N ASN A 63 2.41 9.97 -10.73
CA ASN A 63 2.93 11.22 -11.30
C ASN A 63 2.30 12.43 -10.59
N THR A 64 3.11 13.20 -9.89
CA THR A 64 2.69 14.39 -9.14
C THR A 64 2.18 15.53 -10.02
N ASP A 65 2.47 15.50 -11.32
CA ASP A 65 1.95 16.47 -12.29
C ASP A 65 0.54 16.09 -12.80
N LEU A 66 0.11 14.84 -12.56
CA LEU A 66 -1.18 14.31 -13.01
C LEU A 66 -2.11 14.05 -11.81
N VAL A 67 -2.59 15.12 -11.20
CA VAL A 67 -3.50 15.08 -10.05
C VAL A 67 -4.93 14.94 -10.54
N LEU A 68 -5.56 13.79 -10.24
CA LEU A 68 -6.96 13.50 -10.59
C LEU A 68 -7.95 14.03 -9.56
N GLY A 69 -7.53 14.15 -8.31
CA GLY A 69 -8.36 14.63 -7.20
C GLY A 69 -7.58 14.77 -5.90
N ARG A 70 -8.22 15.36 -4.87
CA ARG A 70 -7.61 15.62 -3.57
C ARG A 70 -8.68 15.64 -2.47
N THR A 71 -8.40 15.07 -1.30
CA THR A 71 -9.35 15.05 -0.18
C THR A 71 -9.70 16.45 0.30
N SER A 72 -8.70 17.33 0.52
CA SER A 72 -8.93 18.70 0.97
C SER A 72 -9.65 19.60 -0.03
N ALA A 73 -9.68 19.22 -1.32
CA ALA A 73 -10.45 19.89 -2.37
C ALA A 73 -11.87 19.32 -2.54
N GLY A 74 -12.22 18.25 -1.81
CA GLY A 74 -13.50 17.55 -1.95
C GLY A 74 -13.68 16.80 -3.27
N THR A 75 -12.58 16.53 -3.99
CA THR A 75 -12.56 15.80 -5.27
C THR A 75 -12.04 14.37 -5.15
N LEU A 76 -11.61 13.98 -3.96
CA LEU A 76 -11.28 12.61 -3.56
C LEU A 76 -12.00 12.31 -2.24
N GLU A 77 -12.78 11.24 -2.22
CA GLU A 77 -13.34 10.64 -1.00
C GLU A 77 -12.60 9.35 -0.72
N LEU A 78 -12.18 9.14 0.54
CA LEU A 78 -11.56 7.89 1.00
C LEU A 78 -12.29 7.39 2.25
N ARG A 79 -12.43 6.08 2.36
CA ARG A 79 -12.92 5.40 3.56
C ARG A 79 -12.31 4.02 3.66
N GLN A 80 -12.11 3.57 4.88
CA GLN A 80 -11.83 2.16 5.15
C GLN A 80 -13.13 1.44 5.49
N ASP A 81 -13.31 0.25 4.94
CA ASP A 81 -14.36 -0.68 5.32
C ASP A 81 -13.78 -2.08 5.59
N ALA A 82 -14.63 -3.10 5.76
CA ALA A 82 -14.17 -4.46 6.05
C ALA A 82 -13.38 -5.11 4.90
N HIS A 83 -13.50 -4.61 3.67
CA HIS A 83 -12.79 -5.12 2.50
C HIS A 83 -11.43 -4.40 2.30
N GLY A 84 -11.40 -3.07 2.45
CA GLY A 84 -10.18 -2.33 2.18
C GLY A 84 -10.30 -0.82 2.29
N LEU A 85 -9.34 -0.14 1.67
CA LEU A 85 -9.34 1.31 1.45
C LEU A 85 -10.10 1.61 0.16
N TRP A 86 -11.37 1.94 0.30
CA TRP A 86 -12.20 2.39 -0.82
C TRP A 86 -11.98 3.88 -1.09
N GLY A 87 -11.98 4.26 -2.37
CA GLY A 87 -11.91 5.65 -2.77
C GLY A 87 -12.77 5.97 -3.99
N ARG A 88 -13.16 7.25 -4.08
CA ARG A 88 -13.95 7.82 -5.17
C ARG A 88 -13.34 9.15 -5.60
N VAL A 89 -12.95 9.23 -6.86
CA VAL A 89 -12.32 10.42 -7.46
C VAL A 89 -13.32 11.08 -8.40
N LYS A 90 -13.66 12.35 -8.14
CA LYS A 90 -14.48 13.16 -9.04
C LYS A 90 -13.59 13.72 -10.15
N ILE A 91 -13.89 13.38 -11.40
CA ILE A 91 -13.09 13.73 -12.57
C ILE A 91 -13.49 15.08 -13.12
N ASN A 92 -12.50 15.97 -13.32
CA ASN A 92 -12.72 17.22 -14.03
C ASN A 92 -12.84 16.95 -15.53
N ARG A 93 -14.01 17.25 -16.10
CA ARG A 93 -14.29 17.06 -17.55
C ARG A 93 -13.50 18.02 -18.45
N GLU A 94 -13.06 19.16 -17.91
CA GLU A 94 -12.27 20.15 -18.66
C GLU A 94 -10.78 19.83 -18.66
N ASP A 95 -10.33 18.90 -17.77
CA ASP A 95 -8.96 18.43 -17.70
C ASP A 95 -8.76 17.28 -18.70
N THR A 96 -7.97 17.54 -19.74
CA THR A 96 -7.69 16.54 -20.78
C THR A 96 -6.99 15.30 -20.24
N ASP A 97 -6.07 15.45 -19.27
CA ASP A 97 -5.32 14.33 -18.71
C ASP A 97 -6.17 13.48 -17.78
N ALA A 98 -7.01 14.11 -16.97
CA ALA A 98 -7.99 13.40 -16.14
C ALA A 98 -9.01 12.64 -17.01
N MET A 99 -9.50 13.24 -18.08
CA MET A 99 -10.38 12.58 -19.05
C MET A 99 -9.70 11.43 -19.80
N ASN A 100 -8.43 11.57 -20.13
CA ASN A 100 -7.64 10.48 -20.72
C ASN A 100 -7.48 9.30 -19.77
N ALA A 101 -7.20 9.56 -18.50
CA ALA A 101 -7.14 8.53 -17.45
C ALA A 101 -8.51 7.82 -17.30
N TYR A 102 -9.59 8.59 -17.16
CA TYR A 102 -10.95 8.07 -17.08
C TYR A 102 -11.30 7.13 -18.22
N ARG A 103 -11.05 7.57 -19.48
CA ARG A 103 -11.36 6.76 -20.69
C ARG A 103 -10.54 5.48 -20.78
N ARG A 104 -9.26 5.51 -20.34
CA ARG A 104 -8.40 4.31 -20.30
C ARG A 104 -8.89 3.30 -19.26
N ILE A 105 -9.33 3.78 -18.10
CA ILE A 105 -9.92 2.92 -17.06
C ILE A 105 -11.25 2.34 -17.54
N ALA A 106 -12.14 3.17 -18.11
CA ALA A 106 -13.43 2.73 -18.65
C ALA A 106 -13.30 1.66 -19.75
N ARG A 107 -12.22 1.74 -20.54
CA ARG A 107 -11.92 0.76 -21.61
C ARG A 107 -11.23 -0.50 -21.09
N GLY A 108 -10.74 -0.49 -19.85
CA GLY A 108 -10.02 -1.61 -19.25
C GLY A 108 -8.51 -1.66 -19.57
N ASP A 109 -7.93 -0.58 -20.10
CA ASP A 109 -6.47 -0.51 -20.33
C ASP A 109 -5.69 -0.34 -19.01
N ILE A 110 -6.33 0.22 -18.01
CA ILE A 110 -5.78 0.45 -16.67
C ILE A 110 -6.61 -0.38 -15.70
N THR A 111 -6.00 -1.40 -15.15
CA THR A 111 -6.65 -2.38 -14.25
C THR A 111 -5.95 -2.48 -12.90
N GLY A 112 -4.96 -1.67 -12.63
CA GLY A 112 -4.22 -1.67 -11.39
C GLY A 112 -4.35 -0.40 -10.59
N CYS A 113 -4.12 -0.49 -9.30
CA CYS A 113 -3.94 0.68 -8.44
C CYS A 113 -2.77 0.49 -7.48
N SER A 114 -2.38 1.58 -6.90
CA SER A 114 -1.33 1.65 -5.90
C SER A 114 -1.64 2.76 -4.91
N PHE A 115 -0.95 2.77 -3.79
CA PHE A 115 -1.02 3.85 -2.82
C PHE A 115 0.36 4.13 -2.25
N GLY A 116 0.63 5.40 -1.93
CA GLY A 116 1.89 5.88 -1.36
C GLY A 116 1.72 6.27 0.10
N PHE A 117 2.55 5.73 0.99
CA PHE A 117 2.38 5.85 2.43
C PHE A 117 3.69 5.68 3.20
N ASP A 118 3.65 5.89 4.51
CA ASP A 118 4.69 5.43 5.44
C ASP A 118 4.09 4.44 6.45
N VAL A 119 4.93 3.51 6.89
CA VAL A 119 4.55 2.52 7.92
C VAL A 119 4.78 3.12 9.30
N ALA A 120 3.69 3.38 10.02
CA ALA A 120 3.76 3.89 11.39
C ALA A 120 3.87 2.76 12.43
N ALA A 121 3.25 1.60 12.17
CA ALA A 121 3.38 0.40 13.00
C ALA A 121 3.18 -0.88 12.18
N GLN A 122 3.88 -1.93 12.56
CA GLN A 122 3.78 -3.24 11.95
C GLN A 122 4.12 -4.34 12.97
N GLU A 123 3.60 -5.52 12.71
CA GLU A 123 4.01 -6.76 13.37
C GLU A 123 4.88 -7.57 12.42
N THR A 124 5.81 -8.35 12.96
CA THR A 124 6.69 -9.20 12.17
C THR A 124 6.69 -10.61 12.72
N ASP A 125 6.23 -11.57 11.92
CA ASP A 125 6.29 -12.99 12.19
C ASP A 125 7.46 -13.59 11.40
N TYR A 126 8.56 -13.90 12.11
CA TYR A 126 9.72 -14.57 11.54
C TYR A 126 9.76 -16.02 12.00
N ARG A 127 9.63 -16.94 11.06
CA ARG A 127 9.52 -18.38 11.31
C ARG A 127 10.87 -19.08 11.29
N ASP A 128 10.90 -20.28 11.88
CA ASP A 128 12.14 -21.10 12.00
C ASP A 128 12.64 -21.62 10.65
N ASP A 129 11.77 -21.73 9.66
CA ASP A 129 12.12 -22.08 8.27
C ASP A 129 12.76 -20.92 7.49
N GLY A 130 12.92 -19.76 8.13
CA GLY A 130 13.49 -18.55 7.54
C GLY A 130 12.50 -17.70 6.74
N THR A 131 11.22 -18.08 6.71
CA THR A 131 10.18 -17.23 6.11
C THR A 131 9.79 -16.08 7.04
N VAL A 132 9.30 -14.99 6.47
CA VAL A 132 8.88 -13.81 7.21
C VAL A 132 7.56 -13.26 6.69
N HIS A 133 6.70 -12.85 7.61
CA HIS A 133 5.46 -12.13 7.29
C HIS A 133 5.42 -10.82 8.07
N TRP A 134 5.13 -9.72 7.37
CA TRP A 134 4.84 -8.42 7.97
C TRP A 134 3.35 -8.14 7.91
N THR A 135 2.79 -7.73 9.03
CA THR A 135 1.42 -7.22 9.10
C THR A 135 1.48 -5.72 9.37
N LEU A 136 1.07 -4.91 8.39
CA LEU A 136 0.96 -3.46 8.56
C LEU A 136 -0.24 -3.18 9.45
N THR A 137 0.00 -2.73 10.68
CA THR A 137 -1.06 -2.46 11.67
C THR A 137 -1.45 -1.00 11.71
N ARG A 138 -0.56 -0.08 11.26
CA ARG A 138 -0.85 1.34 11.15
C ARG A 138 -0.08 1.97 10.00
N ILE A 139 -0.82 2.59 9.10
CA ILE A 139 -0.35 3.33 7.93
C ILE A 139 -0.60 4.81 8.20
N SER A 140 0.46 5.60 8.31
CA SER A 140 0.37 7.05 8.52
C SER A 140 1.73 7.70 8.32
N PRO A 141 1.81 8.78 7.53
CA PRO A 141 0.73 9.34 6.72
C PRO A 141 0.43 8.52 5.45
N LEU A 142 -0.80 8.69 4.92
CA LEU A 142 -1.18 8.31 3.57
C LEU A 142 -1.01 9.53 2.65
N TYR A 143 -0.18 9.42 1.63
CA TYR A 143 0.15 10.55 0.75
C TYR A 143 -0.70 10.60 -0.50
N GLU A 144 -0.89 9.44 -1.15
CA GLU A 144 -1.59 9.39 -2.41
C GLU A 144 -2.19 8.00 -2.69
N VAL A 145 -3.16 7.98 -3.59
CA VAL A 145 -3.74 6.79 -4.20
C VAL A 145 -3.70 6.96 -5.73
N SER A 146 -3.37 5.91 -6.47
CA SER A 146 -3.14 6.02 -7.92
C SER A 146 -3.74 4.86 -8.70
N PRO A 147 -4.60 5.09 -9.70
CA PRO A 147 -4.74 4.17 -10.83
C PRO A 147 -3.39 4.03 -11.56
N CYS A 148 -2.96 2.79 -11.81
CA CYS A 148 -1.65 2.50 -12.37
C CYS A 148 -1.71 1.53 -13.55
N THR A 149 -0.91 1.80 -14.59
CA THR A 149 -0.73 0.90 -15.73
C THR A 149 0.04 -0.35 -15.34
N PHE A 150 1.09 -0.16 -14.55
CA PHE A 150 1.92 -1.24 -14.00
C PHE A 150 2.10 -1.07 -12.50
N PRO A 151 2.35 -2.16 -11.77
CA PRO A 151 2.74 -2.07 -10.37
C PRO A 151 3.91 -1.08 -10.24
N ALA A 152 3.86 -0.23 -9.22
CA ALA A 152 5.03 0.54 -8.83
C ALA A 152 6.19 -0.45 -8.64
N TYR A 153 7.35 -0.13 -9.22
CA TYR A 153 8.53 -0.99 -9.19
C TYR A 153 8.77 -1.50 -7.77
N GLN A 154 8.75 -2.81 -7.61
CA GLN A 154 8.91 -3.50 -6.31
C GLN A 154 10.28 -3.22 -5.65
N ASP A 155 11.24 -2.69 -6.40
CA ASP A 155 12.63 -2.58 -5.99
C ASP A 155 12.86 -1.74 -4.73
N THR A 156 12.15 -0.63 -4.55
CA THR A 156 12.29 0.24 -3.37
C THR A 156 11.72 -0.42 -2.12
N THR A 157 10.56 -1.03 -2.25
CA THR A 157 9.89 -1.78 -1.17
C THR A 157 10.67 -3.02 -0.79
N VAL A 158 11.08 -3.81 -1.79
CA VAL A 158 11.89 -5.02 -1.60
C VAL A 158 13.22 -4.68 -0.93
N SER A 159 13.87 -3.58 -1.31
CA SER A 159 15.13 -3.14 -0.70
C SER A 159 14.97 -2.71 0.76
N ALA A 160 13.87 -2.02 1.11
CA ALA A 160 13.56 -1.65 2.49
C ALA A 160 13.31 -2.90 3.34
N ARG A 161 12.45 -3.81 2.86
CA ARG A 161 12.13 -5.06 3.56
C ARG A 161 13.31 -6.03 3.69
N LYS A 162 14.21 -6.06 2.70
CA LYS A 162 15.47 -6.85 2.83
C LYS A 162 16.34 -6.30 3.94
N ARG A 163 16.47 -5.01 4.12
CA ARG A 163 17.22 -4.41 5.24
C ARG A 163 16.60 -4.75 6.58
N ASP A 164 15.28 -4.68 6.72
CA ASP A 164 14.56 -5.08 7.93
C ASP A 164 14.85 -6.55 8.27
N LEU A 165 14.78 -7.44 7.27
CA LEU A 165 15.07 -8.87 7.43
C LEU A 165 16.52 -9.12 7.88
N ASP A 166 17.48 -8.43 7.28
CA ASP A 166 18.90 -8.55 7.64
C ASP A 166 19.14 -8.08 9.08
N GLU A 167 18.46 -7.02 9.52
CA GLU A 167 18.51 -6.55 10.91
C GLU A 167 17.91 -7.57 11.88
N ILE A 168 16.77 -8.18 11.54
CA ILE A 168 16.13 -9.24 12.33
C ILE A 168 17.08 -10.43 12.48
N LYS A 169 17.68 -10.90 11.37
CA LYS A 169 18.64 -11.99 11.37
C LYS A 169 19.85 -11.69 12.25
N ARG A 170 20.40 -10.48 12.16
CA ARG A 170 21.52 -10.04 13.00
C ARG A 170 21.15 -10.05 14.48
N LYS A 171 20.02 -9.45 14.88
CA LYS A 171 19.56 -9.44 16.26
C LYS A 171 19.35 -10.86 16.81
N ARG A 172 18.77 -11.77 16.04
CA ARG A 172 18.58 -13.18 16.42
C ARG A 172 19.92 -13.90 16.62
N ALA A 173 20.87 -13.68 15.72
CA ALA A 173 22.21 -14.25 15.82
C ALA A 173 22.96 -13.75 17.09
N GLU A 174 22.80 -12.48 17.44
CA GLU A 174 23.39 -11.91 18.68
C GLU A 174 22.76 -12.53 19.93
N VAL A 175 21.42 -12.63 19.98
CA VAL A 175 20.71 -13.28 21.09
C VAL A 175 21.13 -14.75 21.24
N TRP A 176 21.21 -15.48 20.12
CA TRP A 176 21.67 -16.88 20.14
C TRP A 176 23.10 -17.02 20.66
N LYS A 177 24.02 -16.14 20.21
CA LYS A 177 25.41 -16.13 20.70
C LYS A 177 25.48 -15.86 22.20
N HIS A 178 24.70 -14.90 22.71
CA HIS A 178 24.64 -14.58 24.12
C HIS A 178 24.17 -15.79 24.94
N GLN A 179 23.08 -16.41 24.55
CA GLN A 179 22.54 -17.60 25.21
C GLN A 179 23.50 -18.80 25.15
N ALA A 180 24.22 -18.98 24.03
CA ALA A 180 25.23 -20.02 23.90
C ALA A 180 26.41 -19.81 24.84
N LEU A 181 26.88 -18.56 24.98
CA LEU A 181 27.95 -18.19 25.92
C LEU A 181 27.51 -18.37 27.39
N GLU A 182 26.29 -17.98 27.76
CA GLU A 182 25.74 -18.22 29.10
C GLU A 182 25.69 -19.71 29.46
N ARG A 183 25.27 -20.56 28.53
CA ARG A 183 25.27 -22.03 28.71
C ARG A 183 26.67 -22.58 28.89
N LEU A 184 27.68 -22.05 28.19
CA LEU A 184 29.08 -22.48 28.32
C LEU A 184 29.71 -22.03 29.62
N HIS A 185 29.34 -20.87 30.15
CA HIS A 185 29.85 -20.32 31.42
C HIS A 185 29.04 -20.72 32.66
N GLY A 186 27.80 -21.19 32.50
CA GLY A 186 26.91 -21.64 33.57
C GLY A 186 27.08 -23.12 33.99
N THR A 187 28.04 -23.82 33.43
CA THR A 187 28.37 -25.23 33.76
C THR A 187 29.67 -25.31 34.59
N GLN A 188 29.72 -24.52 35.68
CA GLN A 188 30.72 -24.75 36.75
C GLN A 188 30.03 -24.99 38.10
#